data_1cbf75d413ed5e88aa898102b29078d4
#
_entry.id   1cbf75d413ed5e88aa898102b29078d4
#
_cell.length_a   1.000
_cell.length_b   1.000
_cell.length_c   1.000
_cell.angle_alpha   90.00
_cell.angle_beta   90.00
_cell.angle_gamma   90.00
#
_symmetry.space_group_name_H-M   'P 1'
#
loop_
_entity.id
_entity.type
_entity.pdbx_description
1 polymer ?
#
loop_
_entity_poly.entity_id
_entity_poly.type
_entity_poly.pdbx_seq_one_letter_code
_entity_poly.pdbx_strand_id
1 'polypeptide(L)'
;MADLIDVIDDVLSPELCTQLIARFEKSPNLTQGKTGGGVDLDKKRSIDVSISQRPEFADLFKQVMQLTGEQLVKYIEKYYYALVGPIGLTVRHPKTGEPVKLTGENFEEVGKPNLHNLVNYLFRIGDINAQRYTAGNGGYPYWHSEVYPQAPHNEALHRVLLFMFYLNDVEEGGETEFYYQDKAVKPKAGRMVI
;
A
#
# COMPACT_ATOMS: atom_id res chain seq x y z
N MET A 1 -5.42 -18.20 -12.89
CA MET A 1 -4.30 -17.64 -12.10
C MET A 1 -4.92 -16.85 -10.97
N ALA A 2 -4.42 -16.92 -9.74
CA ALA A 2 -5.01 -16.12 -8.65
C ALA A 2 -4.79 -14.63 -8.97
N ASP A 3 -5.85 -13.85 -8.84
CA ASP A 3 -5.78 -12.41 -8.87
C ASP A 3 -5.25 -11.96 -7.49
N LEU A 4 -4.01 -11.52 -7.42
CA LEU A 4 -3.35 -11.09 -6.19
C LEU A 4 -3.71 -9.66 -5.78
N ILE A 5 -4.79 -9.11 -6.34
CA ILE A 5 -5.27 -7.76 -6.06
C ILE A 5 -6.52 -7.85 -5.19
N ASP A 6 -6.41 -7.52 -3.93
CA ASP A 6 -7.54 -7.43 -3.02
C ASP A 6 -8.07 -5.99 -2.98
N VAL A 7 -9.40 -5.88 -3.06
CA VAL A 7 -10.14 -4.62 -2.93
C VAL A 7 -11.00 -4.73 -1.68
N ILE A 8 -10.75 -3.87 -0.70
CA ILE A 8 -11.36 -3.96 0.62
C ILE A 8 -12.08 -2.64 0.91
N ASP A 9 -13.40 -2.70 1.07
CA ASP A 9 -14.19 -1.53 1.39
C ASP A 9 -14.13 -1.19 2.88
N ASP A 10 -14.39 0.08 3.19
CA ASP A 10 -14.59 0.60 4.54
C ASP A 10 -13.41 0.36 5.50
N VAL A 11 -12.17 0.35 4.96
CA VAL A 11 -10.95 0.24 5.77
C VAL A 11 -10.66 1.56 6.50
N LEU A 12 -10.78 2.69 5.81
CA LEU A 12 -10.76 4.00 6.48
C LEU A 12 -12.20 4.43 6.75
N SER A 13 -12.45 4.96 7.95
CA SER A 13 -13.77 5.53 8.25
C SER A 13 -14.02 6.81 7.44
N PRO A 14 -15.29 7.18 7.20
CA PRO A 14 -15.63 8.45 6.56
C PRO A 14 -15.02 9.67 7.26
N GLU A 15 -14.95 9.64 8.59
CA GLU A 15 -14.34 10.70 9.41
C GLU A 15 -12.84 10.80 9.17
N LEU A 16 -12.13 9.67 9.10
CA LEU A 16 -10.69 9.64 8.83
C LEU A 16 -10.39 10.14 7.41
N CYS A 17 -11.18 9.74 6.42
CA CYS A 17 -11.08 10.26 5.06
C CYS A 17 -11.27 11.78 5.02
N THR A 18 -12.32 12.29 5.68
CA THR A 18 -12.60 13.73 5.76
C THR A 18 -11.46 14.49 6.44
N GLN A 19 -10.90 13.95 7.52
CA GLN A 19 -9.77 14.57 8.23
C GLN A 19 -8.50 14.61 7.37
N LEU A 20 -8.20 13.52 6.64
CA LEU A 20 -7.06 13.46 5.73
C LEU A 20 -7.19 14.50 4.61
N ILE A 21 -8.36 14.61 3.98
CA ILE A 21 -8.64 15.61 2.95
C ILE A 21 -8.49 17.03 3.52
N ALA A 22 -9.14 17.31 4.65
CA ALA A 22 -9.08 18.63 5.27
C ALA A 22 -7.65 19.04 5.68
N ARG A 23 -6.84 18.08 6.14
CA ARG A 23 -5.43 18.28 6.49
C ARG A 23 -4.59 18.52 5.24
N PHE A 24 -4.84 17.76 4.17
CA PHE A 24 -4.20 17.93 2.87
C PHE A 24 -4.43 19.34 2.34
N GLU A 25 -5.69 19.79 2.26
CA GLU A 25 -6.05 21.12 1.70
C GLU A 25 -5.43 22.30 2.48
N LYS A 26 -5.11 22.11 3.75
CA LYS A 26 -4.49 23.13 4.62
C LYS A 26 -2.97 23.01 4.70
N SER A 27 -2.37 21.99 4.13
CA SER A 27 -0.93 21.75 4.25
C SER A 27 -0.14 22.83 3.46
N PRO A 28 0.87 23.46 4.08
CA PRO A 28 1.77 24.37 3.39
C PRO A 28 2.82 23.63 2.55
N ASN A 29 2.84 22.31 2.59
CA ASN A 29 3.86 21.44 1.99
C ASN A 29 3.39 20.75 0.71
N LEU A 30 2.33 21.23 0.09
CA LEU A 30 1.83 20.70 -1.17
C LEU A 30 2.84 20.97 -2.31
N THR A 31 3.07 19.95 -3.13
CA THR A 31 3.99 20.03 -4.27
C THR A 31 3.35 19.42 -5.50
N GLN A 32 3.87 19.76 -6.67
CA GLN A 32 3.49 19.10 -7.92
C GLN A 32 3.88 17.62 -7.86
N GLY A 33 2.97 16.75 -8.27
CA GLY A 33 3.20 15.32 -8.33
C GLY A 33 4.39 14.96 -9.22
N LYS A 34 5.14 13.92 -8.80
CA LYS A 34 6.35 13.46 -9.49
C LYS A 34 6.17 12.06 -10.01
N THR A 35 6.85 11.75 -11.10
CA THR A 35 7.15 10.39 -11.58
C THR A 35 8.57 10.01 -11.15
N GLY A 36 9.02 8.80 -11.46
CA GLY A 36 10.41 8.40 -11.23
C GLY A 36 11.45 9.31 -11.93
N GLY A 37 11.05 10.00 -13.00
CA GLY A 37 11.88 10.98 -13.73
C GLY A 37 11.73 12.42 -13.25
N GLY A 38 10.96 12.70 -12.19
CA GLY A 38 10.68 14.05 -11.71
C GLY A 38 9.29 14.54 -12.09
N VAL A 39 9.10 15.87 -12.08
CA VAL A 39 7.83 16.50 -12.49
C VAL A 39 7.69 16.43 -14.00
N ASP A 40 6.61 15.82 -14.47
CA ASP A 40 6.26 15.70 -15.88
C ASP A 40 4.73 15.79 -15.99
N LEU A 41 4.23 16.97 -16.34
CA LEU A 41 2.79 17.26 -16.39
C LEU A 41 2.07 16.55 -17.55
N ASP A 42 2.79 16.10 -18.56
CA ASP A 42 2.21 15.32 -19.65
C ASP A 42 1.90 13.91 -19.18
N LYS A 43 2.68 13.40 -18.21
CA LYS A 43 2.47 12.07 -17.65
C LYS A 43 1.60 12.05 -16.40
N LYS A 44 1.86 12.95 -15.45
CA LYS A 44 1.15 12.96 -14.16
C LYS A 44 0.74 14.38 -13.77
N ARG A 45 -0.55 14.59 -13.61
CA ARG A 45 -1.14 15.85 -13.14
C ARG A 45 -1.82 15.63 -11.81
N SER A 46 -1.06 15.79 -10.73
CA SER A 46 -1.55 15.74 -9.34
C SER A 46 -0.84 16.76 -8.49
N ILE A 47 -1.43 17.05 -7.34
CA ILE A 47 -0.78 17.75 -6.23
C ILE A 47 -0.59 16.73 -5.11
N ASP A 48 0.62 16.65 -4.60
CA ASP A 48 1.04 15.60 -3.67
C ASP A 48 1.60 16.19 -2.37
N VAL A 49 1.45 15.44 -1.26
CA VAL A 49 2.16 15.68 -0.01
C VAL A 49 2.54 14.34 0.62
N SER A 50 3.77 14.23 1.15
CA SER A 50 4.18 13.05 1.92
C SER A 50 3.59 13.13 3.33
N ILE A 51 2.59 12.30 3.62
CA ILE A 51 1.97 12.26 4.95
C ILE A 51 2.84 11.55 5.99
N SER A 52 3.76 10.69 5.55
CA SER A 52 4.71 10.01 6.43
C SER A 52 5.85 10.91 6.93
N GLN A 53 6.17 11.97 6.18
CA GLN A 53 7.30 12.84 6.49
C GLN A 53 6.90 14.19 7.08
N ARG A 54 5.60 14.45 7.25
CA ARG A 54 5.10 15.76 7.68
C ARG A 54 4.48 15.68 9.06
N PRO A 55 5.02 16.45 10.05
CA PRO A 55 4.53 16.43 11.44
C PRO A 55 3.04 16.73 11.58
N GLU A 56 2.51 17.58 10.71
CA GLU A 56 1.09 17.92 10.70
C GLU A 56 0.16 16.74 10.39
N PHE A 57 0.68 15.62 9.86
CA PHE A 57 -0.07 14.41 9.59
C PHE A 57 0.18 13.28 10.59
N ALA A 58 1.04 13.46 11.58
CA ALA A 58 1.54 12.36 12.42
C ALA A 58 0.44 11.54 13.10
N ASP A 59 -0.61 12.19 13.58
CA ASP A 59 -1.78 11.55 14.21
C ASP A 59 -2.61 10.72 13.22
N LEU A 60 -2.88 11.26 12.03
CA LEU A 60 -3.63 10.59 10.98
C LEU A 60 -2.79 9.47 10.34
N PHE A 61 -1.52 9.74 10.11
CA PHE A 61 -0.56 8.75 9.61
C PHE A 61 -0.51 7.51 10.50
N LYS A 62 -0.45 7.69 11.83
CA LYS A 62 -0.47 6.56 12.77
C LYS A 62 -1.72 5.69 12.63
N GLN A 63 -2.89 6.31 12.43
CA GLN A 63 -4.14 5.58 12.21
C GLN A 63 -4.13 4.81 10.89
N VAL A 64 -3.72 5.46 9.79
CA VAL A 64 -3.57 4.82 8.47
C VAL A 64 -2.63 3.63 8.56
N MET A 65 -1.49 3.78 9.26
CA MET A 65 -0.49 2.72 9.43
C MET A 65 -1.03 1.52 10.20
N GLN A 66 -1.79 1.76 11.28
CA GLN A 66 -2.42 0.69 12.03
C GLN A 66 -3.37 -0.12 11.14
N LEU A 67 -4.28 0.57 10.44
CA LEU A 67 -5.26 -0.08 9.57
C LEU A 67 -4.58 -0.81 8.40
N THR A 68 -3.55 -0.21 7.82
CA THR A 68 -2.73 -0.86 6.78
C THR A 68 -2.11 -2.16 7.31
N GLY A 69 -1.50 -2.13 8.50
CA GLY A 69 -0.89 -3.30 9.13
C GLY A 69 -1.88 -4.44 9.35
N GLU A 70 -3.10 -4.11 9.82
CA GLU A 70 -4.16 -5.08 10.03
C GLU A 70 -4.59 -5.77 8.72
N GLN A 71 -4.71 -5.01 7.62
CA GLN A 71 -5.07 -5.58 6.31
C GLN A 71 -3.90 -6.34 5.69
N LEU A 72 -2.67 -5.87 5.87
CA LEU A 72 -1.48 -6.57 5.40
C LEU A 72 -1.35 -7.96 6.04
N VAL A 73 -1.61 -8.09 7.33
CA VAL A 73 -1.61 -9.41 8.01
C VAL A 73 -2.65 -10.35 7.36
N LYS A 74 -3.87 -9.87 7.13
CA LYS A 74 -4.93 -10.67 6.48
C LYS A 74 -4.57 -11.04 5.03
N TYR A 75 -3.98 -10.11 4.30
CA TYR A 75 -3.52 -10.33 2.93
C TYR A 75 -2.44 -11.41 2.89
N ILE A 76 -1.43 -11.33 3.75
CA ILE A 76 -0.35 -12.32 3.84
C ILE A 76 -0.86 -13.67 4.37
N GLU A 77 -1.86 -13.70 5.26
CA GLU A 77 -2.51 -14.95 5.65
C GLU A 77 -3.15 -15.66 4.46
N LYS A 78 -3.86 -14.91 3.62
CA LYS A 78 -4.50 -15.41 2.39
C LYS A 78 -3.47 -15.86 1.34
N TYR A 79 -2.40 -15.09 1.18
CA TYR A 79 -1.35 -15.30 0.18
C TYR A 79 0.01 -15.62 0.83
N TYR A 80 0.02 -16.58 1.75
CA TYR A 80 1.18 -16.91 2.59
C TYR A 80 2.44 -17.33 1.82
N TYR A 81 2.33 -17.65 0.54
CA TYR A 81 3.49 -17.88 -0.32
C TYR A 81 4.41 -16.66 -0.44
N ALA A 82 3.94 -15.47 -0.12
CA ALA A 82 4.80 -14.30 0.03
C ALA A 82 5.83 -14.43 1.18
N LEU A 83 5.55 -15.30 2.17
CA LEU A 83 6.47 -15.60 3.27
C LEU A 83 7.27 -16.88 3.07
N VAL A 84 6.66 -17.91 2.48
CA VAL A 84 7.27 -19.24 2.34
C VAL A 84 7.95 -19.45 1.00
N GLY A 85 8.27 -18.39 0.29
CA GLY A 85 8.99 -18.41 -0.98
C GLY A 85 10.47 -18.79 -0.85
N PRO A 86 11.35 -18.26 -1.71
CA PRO A 86 12.77 -18.61 -1.73
C PRO A 86 13.53 -18.25 -0.44
N ILE A 87 13.01 -17.34 0.37
CA ILE A 87 13.58 -16.97 1.66
C ILE A 87 13.17 -18.04 2.68
N GLY A 88 14.09 -18.92 2.99
CA GLY A 88 13.88 -19.98 3.99
C GLY A 88 13.83 -19.40 5.40
N LEU A 89 12.66 -18.99 5.86
CA LEU A 89 12.47 -18.48 7.22
C LEU A 89 12.53 -19.60 8.24
N THR A 90 13.25 -19.37 9.33
CA THR A 90 13.21 -20.24 10.52
C THR A 90 12.52 -19.48 11.64
N VAL A 91 11.50 -20.07 12.21
CA VAL A 91 10.69 -19.50 13.29
C VAL A 91 10.68 -20.44 14.49
N ARG A 92 10.25 -19.94 15.65
CA ARG A 92 10.03 -20.81 16.80
C ARG A 92 8.67 -21.48 16.72
N HIS A 93 8.67 -22.80 16.89
CA HIS A 93 7.41 -23.56 16.95
C HIS A 93 6.58 -23.08 18.16
N PRO A 94 5.30 -22.72 17.97
CA PRO A 94 4.50 -22.07 19.02
C PRO A 94 4.25 -22.95 20.26
N LYS A 95 4.30 -24.27 20.10
CA LYS A 95 4.09 -25.22 21.22
C LYS A 95 5.38 -25.69 21.87
N THR A 96 6.43 -25.95 21.09
CA THR A 96 7.68 -26.54 21.61
C THR A 96 8.78 -25.53 21.85
N GLY A 97 8.72 -24.36 21.21
CA GLY A 97 9.77 -23.35 21.23
C GLY A 97 10.99 -23.67 20.36
N GLU A 98 11.04 -24.86 19.75
CA GLU A 98 12.16 -25.30 18.92
C GLU A 98 12.20 -24.54 17.59
N PRO A 99 13.40 -24.29 17.03
CA PRO A 99 13.55 -23.71 15.70
C PRO A 99 12.97 -24.66 14.63
N VAL A 100 12.12 -24.15 13.75
CA VAL A 100 11.55 -24.90 12.64
C VAL A 100 11.56 -24.05 11.37
N LYS A 101 11.91 -24.67 10.25
CA LYS A 101 11.82 -24.00 8.94
C LYS A 101 10.36 -23.85 8.55
N LEU A 102 9.96 -22.62 8.21
CA LEU A 102 8.62 -22.33 7.73
C LEU A 102 8.46 -22.83 6.29
N THR A 103 7.40 -23.61 6.06
CA THR A 103 7.02 -24.14 4.75
C THR A 103 5.52 -23.96 4.53
N GLY A 104 5.05 -24.16 3.28
CA GLY A 104 3.60 -24.17 3.01
C GLY A 104 2.84 -25.26 3.76
N GLU A 105 3.48 -26.41 4.00
CA GLU A 105 2.87 -27.55 4.69
C GLU A 105 2.64 -27.30 6.18
N ASN A 106 3.54 -26.55 6.83
CA ASN A 106 3.42 -26.24 8.25
C ASN A 106 2.91 -24.82 8.55
N PHE A 107 2.49 -24.09 7.52
CA PHE A 107 2.08 -22.68 7.69
C PHE A 107 0.94 -22.52 8.70
N GLU A 108 -0.08 -23.36 8.66
CA GLU A 108 -1.22 -23.28 9.58
C GLU A 108 -0.80 -23.49 11.06
N GLU A 109 0.12 -24.43 11.30
CA GLU A 109 0.55 -24.74 12.67
C GLU A 109 1.62 -23.78 13.19
N VAL A 110 2.54 -23.34 12.32
CA VAL A 110 3.76 -22.62 12.72
C VAL A 110 3.77 -21.17 12.21
N GLY A 111 3.36 -20.95 10.98
CA GLY A 111 3.38 -19.63 10.35
C GLY A 111 2.28 -18.72 10.88
N LYS A 112 1.06 -19.19 10.85
CA LYS A 112 -0.14 -18.43 11.22
C LYS A 112 -0.10 -17.89 12.66
N PRO A 113 0.28 -18.66 13.69
CA PRO A 113 0.43 -18.12 15.05
C PRO A 113 1.53 -17.08 15.19
N ASN A 114 2.52 -17.07 14.31
CA ASN A 114 3.62 -16.10 14.29
C ASN A 114 3.42 -14.96 13.27
N LEU A 115 2.31 -14.96 12.54
CA LEU A 115 2.12 -14.15 11.33
C LEU A 115 2.31 -12.66 11.56
N HIS A 116 1.73 -12.11 12.62
CA HIS A 116 1.86 -10.70 12.96
C HIS A 116 3.33 -10.28 13.15
N ASN A 117 4.08 -11.09 13.88
CA ASN A 117 5.50 -10.85 14.12
C ASN A 117 6.32 -11.00 12.83
N LEU A 118 6.00 -11.98 11.99
CA LEU A 118 6.66 -12.21 10.70
C LEU A 118 6.42 -11.05 9.74
N VAL A 119 5.20 -10.56 9.65
CA VAL A 119 4.86 -9.40 8.81
C VAL A 119 5.63 -8.16 9.27
N ASN A 120 5.60 -7.86 10.57
CA ASN A 120 6.32 -6.71 11.11
C ASN A 120 7.86 -6.81 10.98
N TYR A 121 8.40 -8.02 11.00
CA TYR A 121 9.83 -8.24 10.86
C TYR A 121 10.32 -8.14 9.40
N LEU A 122 9.50 -8.63 8.45
CA LEU A 122 9.91 -8.79 7.05
C LEU A 122 9.57 -7.59 6.18
N PHE A 123 8.44 -6.93 6.47
CA PHE A 123 7.97 -5.84 5.62
C PHE A 123 8.18 -4.49 6.28
N ARG A 124 8.72 -3.57 5.50
CA ARG A 124 8.84 -2.15 5.85
C ARG A 124 7.87 -1.38 4.96
N ILE A 125 7.16 -0.46 5.55
CA ILE A 125 6.34 0.46 4.79
C ILE A 125 7.22 1.64 4.36
N GLY A 126 7.20 1.95 3.08
CA GLY A 126 7.87 3.11 2.52
C GLY A 126 7.09 4.41 2.77
N ASP A 127 7.52 5.46 2.11
CA ASP A 127 6.83 6.75 2.19
C ASP A 127 5.41 6.68 1.63
N ILE A 128 4.47 7.26 2.36
CA ILE A 128 3.08 7.37 1.95
C ILE A 128 2.79 8.81 1.51
N ASN A 129 2.28 8.94 0.30
CA ASN A 129 1.87 10.21 -0.28
C ASN A 129 0.35 10.30 -0.38
N ALA A 130 -0.22 11.40 0.08
CA ALA A 130 -1.57 11.77 -0.32
C ALA A 130 -1.48 12.54 -1.64
N GLN A 131 -2.36 12.23 -2.58
CA GLN A 131 -2.36 12.76 -3.94
C GLN A 131 -3.77 13.24 -4.31
N ARG A 132 -3.85 14.46 -4.83
CA ARG A 132 -5.09 15.03 -5.35
C ARG A 132 -5.02 15.15 -6.86
N TYR A 133 -6.00 14.59 -7.51
CA TYR A 133 -6.25 14.71 -8.94
C TYR A 133 -7.47 15.62 -9.16
N THR A 134 -7.31 16.69 -9.92
CA THR A 134 -8.40 17.64 -10.19
C THR A 134 -9.32 17.10 -11.26
N ALA A 135 -10.63 17.16 -11.04
CA ALA A 135 -11.63 16.72 -12.02
C ALA A 135 -11.41 17.37 -13.39
N GLY A 136 -11.57 16.60 -14.45
CA GLY A 136 -11.44 17.01 -15.84
C GLY A 136 -10.01 17.22 -16.34
N ASN A 137 -9.01 17.38 -15.46
CA ASN A 137 -7.62 17.63 -15.87
C ASN A 137 -6.57 16.82 -15.11
N GLY A 138 -6.87 16.33 -13.94
CA GLY A 138 -5.98 15.49 -13.15
C GLY A 138 -5.90 14.07 -13.72
N GLY A 139 -4.75 13.39 -13.52
CA GLY A 139 -4.61 12.00 -13.92
C GLY A 139 -3.19 11.53 -13.98
N TYR A 140 -3.03 10.21 -14.05
CA TYR A 140 -1.79 9.52 -14.36
C TYR A 140 -2.10 8.37 -15.35
N PRO A 141 -2.40 8.71 -16.63
CA PRO A 141 -2.99 7.78 -17.58
C PRO A 141 -1.99 6.81 -18.22
N TYR A 142 -0.73 6.87 -17.86
CA TYR A 142 0.29 6.01 -18.46
C TYR A 142 0.50 4.74 -17.65
N TRP A 143 0.56 3.61 -18.34
CA TRP A 143 0.98 2.34 -17.77
C TRP A 143 2.40 2.45 -17.21
N HIS A 144 2.57 2.07 -15.97
CA HIS A 144 3.87 2.12 -15.29
C HIS A 144 4.01 0.97 -14.28
N SER A 145 5.23 0.75 -13.85
CA SER A 145 5.55 -0.19 -12.77
C SER A 145 6.07 0.56 -11.56
N GLU A 146 5.69 0.12 -10.39
CA GLU A 146 6.25 0.60 -9.12
C GLU A 146 7.65 0.02 -8.83
N VAL A 147 8.06 -0.99 -9.61
CA VAL A 147 9.36 -1.65 -9.47
C VAL A 147 10.25 -1.22 -10.64
N TYR A 148 11.25 -0.41 -10.37
CA TYR A 148 12.18 0.12 -11.36
C TYR A 148 13.56 0.41 -10.75
N PRO A 149 14.66 0.36 -11.56
CA PRO A 149 15.98 0.75 -11.07
C PRO A 149 16.04 2.24 -10.74
N GLN A 150 16.57 2.56 -9.57
CA GLN A 150 16.75 3.94 -9.13
C GLN A 150 18.06 4.09 -8.36
N ALA A 151 19.08 4.68 -9.01
CA ALA A 151 20.35 4.96 -8.34
C ALA A 151 20.15 5.96 -7.18
N PRO A 152 20.97 5.89 -6.11
CA PRO A 152 22.08 4.96 -5.91
C PRO A 152 21.67 3.64 -5.23
N HIS A 153 20.51 3.55 -4.59
CA HIS A 153 20.17 2.45 -3.68
C HIS A 153 19.13 1.46 -4.23
N ASN A 154 18.54 1.74 -5.40
CA ASN A 154 17.53 0.88 -6.03
C ASN A 154 16.34 0.53 -5.10
N GLU A 155 15.93 1.43 -4.21
CA GLU A 155 14.87 1.20 -3.22
C GLU A 155 13.57 0.68 -3.85
N ALA A 156 13.23 1.17 -5.05
CA ALA A 156 12.03 0.71 -5.75
C ALA A 156 12.08 -0.78 -6.14
N LEU A 157 13.27 -1.38 -6.29
CA LEU A 157 13.39 -2.82 -6.57
C LEU A 157 13.07 -3.72 -5.36
N HIS A 158 13.02 -3.13 -4.16
CA HIS A 158 12.69 -3.85 -2.93
C HIS A 158 11.19 -3.83 -2.60
N ARG A 159 10.38 -3.20 -3.44
CA ARG A 159 8.91 -3.18 -3.27
C ARG A 159 8.33 -4.56 -3.57
N VAL A 160 7.64 -5.11 -2.59
CA VAL A 160 6.99 -6.43 -2.69
C VAL A 160 5.50 -6.28 -2.90
N LEU A 161 4.91 -5.30 -2.22
CA LEU A 161 3.47 -5.00 -2.27
C LEU A 161 3.27 -3.50 -2.43
N LEU A 162 2.20 -3.15 -3.12
CA LEU A 162 1.66 -1.80 -3.17
C LEU A 162 0.32 -1.79 -2.42
N PHE A 163 0.05 -0.72 -1.72
CA PHE A 163 -1.30 -0.44 -1.24
C PHE A 163 -1.67 1.02 -1.51
N MET A 164 -2.95 1.25 -1.68
CA MET A 164 -3.51 2.58 -1.81
C MET A 164 -4.89 2.68 -1.16
N PHE A 165 -5.28 3.89 -0.81
CA PHE A 165 -6.61 4.21 -0.30
C PHE A 165 -7.25 5.27 -1.17
N TYR A 166 -8.55 5.16 -1.39
CA TYR A 166 -9.36 6.24 -1.93
C TYR A 166 -10.02 6.99 -0.78
N LEU A 167 -9.88 8.31 -0.77
CA LEU A 167 -10.40 9.16 0.31
C LEU A 167 -11.77 9.73 0.03
N ASN A 168 -12.23 9.68 -1.21
CA ASN A 168 -13.55 10.13 -1.64
C ASN A 168 -14.10 9.25 -2.76
N ASP A 169 -15.40 9.32 -2.95
CA ASP A 169 -16.07 8.74 -4.12
C ASP A 169 -15.79 9.59 -5.35
N VAL A 170 -15.74 8.93 -6.51
CA VAL A 170 -15.70 9.57 -7.82
C VAL A 170 -16.77 8.93 -8.70
N GLU A 171 -17.67 9.75 -9.24
CA GLU A 171 -18.79 9.25 -10.04
C GLU A 171 -18.33 8.75 -11.41
N GLU A 172 -17.42 9.48 -12.05
CA GLU A 172 -16.94 9.21 -13.40
C GLU A 172 -15.42 9.37 -13.47
N GLY A 173 -14.73 8.33 -13.93
CA GLY A 173 -13.27 8.29 -14.04
C GLY A 173 -12.55 8.01 -12.72
N GLY A 174 -11.24 8.19 -12.73
CA GLY A 174 -10.38 8.02 -11.55
C GLY A 174 -10.10 6.57 -11.16
N GLU A 175 -10.51 5.61 -11.97
CA GLU A 175 -10.22 4.20 -11.75
C GLU A 175 -8.71 3.95 -11.73
N THR A 176 -8.28 3.00 -10.89
CA THR A 176 -6.96 2.40 -10.98
C THR A 176 -7.07 1.13 -11.79
N GLU A 177 -6.36 1.07 -12.90
CA GLU A 177 -6.40 -0.05 -13.82
C GLU A 177 -5.15 -0.93 -13.69
N PHE A 178 -5.35 -2.25 -13.75
CA PHE A 178 -4.30 -3.26 -13.71
C PHE A 178 -4.29 -4.03 -15.02
N TYR A 179 -3.28 -3.77 -15.85
CA TYR A 179 -3.20 -4.25 -17.22
C TYR A 179 -3.25 -5.78 -17.33
N TYR A 180 -2.39 -6.47 -16.58
CA TYR A 180 -2.27 -7.93 -16.68
C TYR A 180 -3.44 -8.70 -16.07
N GLN A 181 -4.18 -8.08 -15.15
CA GLN A 181 -5.33 -8.66 -14.48
C GLN A 181 -6.65 -8.28 -15.14
N ASP A 182 -6.61 -7.40 -16.15
CA ASP A 182 -7.81 -6.84 -16.80
C ASP A 182 -8.83 -6.36 -15.75
N LYS A 183 -8.33 -5.59 -14.79
CA LYS A 183 -9.11 -5.15 -13.63
C LYS A 183 -9.04 -3.64 -13.48
N ALA A 184 -10.21 -3.01 -13.34
CA ALA A 184 -10.36 -1.61 -13.00
C ALA A 184 -11.02 -1.48 -11.63
N VAL A 185 -10.44 -0.66 -10.76
CA VAL A 185 -10.97 -0.42 -9.42
C VAL A 185 -11.44 1.02 -9.31
N LYS A 186 -12.76 1.19 -9.09
CA LYS A 186 -13.38 2.49 -8.90
C LYS A 186 -13.01 3.11 -7.55
N PRO A 187 -12.75 4.42 -7.52
CA PRO A 187 -12.63 5.16 -6.26
C PRO A 187 -13.90 5.05 -5.42
N LYS A 188 -13.72 4.70 -4.14
CA LYS A 188 -14.76 4.73 -3.13
C LYS A 188 -14.14 5.16 -1.81
N ALA A 189 -14.74 6.09 -1.11
CA ALA A 189 -14.25 6.57 0.18
C ALA A 189 -13.97 5.40 1.15
N GLY A 190 -12.79 5.38 1.75
CA GLY A 190 -12.37 4.33 2.68
C GLY A 190 -11.92 3.02 2.06
N ARG A 191 -12.02 2.85 0.74
CA ARG A 191 -11.57 1.65 0.01
C ARG A 191 -10.06 1.55 -0.01
N MET A 192 -9.55 0.37 0.31
CA MET A 192 -8.16 -0.02 0.15
C MET A 192 -8.00 -0.97 -1.05
N VAL A 193 -6.91 -0.83 -1.75
CA VAL A 193 -6.40 -1.80 -2.74
C VAL A 193 -5.02 -2.26 -2.28
N ILE A 194 -4.78 -3.55 -2.31
CA ILE A 194 -3.49 -4.15 -1.98
C ILE A 194 -3.19 -5.30 -2.94
#